data_975b01c821deff9f69150c98adb46832
#
_entry.id   975b01c821deff9f69150c98adb46832
#
_cell.length_a   1.000
_cell.length_b   1.000
_cell.length_c   1.000
_cell.angle_alpha   90.00
_cell.angle_beta   90.00
_cell.angle_gamma   90.00
#
_symmetry.space_group_name_H-M   'P 1'
#
loop_
_entity.id
_entity.type
_entity.pdbx_description
1 polymer ?
#
loop_
_entity_poly.entity_id
_entity_poly.type
_entity_poly.pdbx_seq_one_letter_code
_entity_poly.pdbx_strand_id
1 'polypeptide(L)'
;GSQIQPGLRTVEGEISSNLQTICDSTAEELDLKLASRTDRGVNALGNVAVFSTEFGDCEVLLKALNAVSKGIYYRSYARVHDDFNPRYADVRKYRYVLPSEGIDPGRARECASVFVGEHDFIRFCKYDNKPTTGKIESAEVWKDGDILVFDCSARFFLWNQVRRMMSAI
;
A
#
# COMPACT_ATOMS: atom_id res chain seq x y z
N GLY A 1 5.13 5.63 8.04
CA GLY A 1 4.96 5.49 6.61
C GLY A 1 6.03 4.61 5.97
N SER A 2 5.87 4.31 4.69
CA SER A 2 6.82 3.40 4.03
C SER A 2 8.10 4.09 3.57
N GLN A 3 8.00 5.27 3.02
CA GLN A 3 9.12 5.95 2.34
C GLN A 3 10.19 6.41 3.33
N ILE A 4 11.47 6.22 2.96
CA ILE A 4 12.63 6.67 3.75
C ILE A 4 12.56 8.18 3.99
N GLN A 5 12.77 8.59 5.24
CA GLN A 5 12.86 9.98 5.67
C GLN A 5 13.98 10.14 6.70
N PRO A 6 14.78 11.21 6.64
CA PRO A 6 15.87 11.42 7.58
C PRO A 6 15.39 11.41 9.03
N GLY A 7 16.08 10.64 9.88
CA GLY A 7 15.82 10.58 11.32
C GLY A 7 14.53 9.85 11.73
N LEU A 8 13.80 9.25 10.79
CA LEU A 8 12.57 8.53 11.08
C LEU A 8 12.69 7.04 10.73
N ARG A 9 12.14 6.18 11.59
CA ARG A 9 11.96 4.77 11.27
C ARG A 9 10.84 4.63 10.23
N THR A 10 11.15 3.98 9.11
CA THR A 10 10.23 3.75 7.99
C THR A 10 10.27 2.28 7.57
N VAL A 11 9.22 1.80 6.91
CA VAL A 11 9.16 0.41 6.44
C VAL A 11 10.30 0.10 5.46
N GLU A 12 10.49 0.96 4.46
CA GLU A 12 11.54 0.80 3.44
C GLU A 12 12.95 0.87 4.07
N GLY A 13 13.17 1.79 5.01
CA GLY A 13 14.44 1.91 5.72
C GLY A 13 14.76 0.69 6.57
N GLU A 14 13.76 0.12 7.26
CA GLU A 14 13.95 -1.08 8.05
C GLU A 14 14.21 -2.31 7.17
N ILE A 15 13.45 -2.49 6.08
CA ILE A 15 13.69 -3.58 5.12
C ILE A 15 15.11 -3.47 4.53
N SER A 16 15.49 -2.28 4.08
CA SER A 16 16.82 -2.03 3.51
C SER A 16 17.94 -2.35 4.50
N SER A 17 17.84 -1.85 5.73
CA SER A 17 18.86 -2.09 6.76
C SER A 17 18.99 -3.58 7.12
N ASN A 18 17.86 -4.28 7.25
CA ASN A 18 17.88 -5.71 7.56
C ASN A 18 18.46 -6.54 6.41
N LEU A 19 18.10 -6.22 5.17
CA LEU A 19 18.65 -6.88 3.98
C LEU A 19 20.16 -6.64 3.85
N GLN A 20 20.64 -5.42 4.03
CA GLN A 20 22.07 -5.11 4.01
C GLN A 20 22.86 -5.96 5.00
N THR A 21 22.31 -6.11 6.22
CA THR A 21 22.97 -6.89 7.27
C THR A 21 22.95 -8.40 6.97
N ILE A 22 21.82 -8.94 6.49
CA ILE A 22 21.66 -10.39 6.28
C ILE A 22 22.37 -10.85 5.01
N CYS A 23 22.31 -10.05 3.95
CA CYS A 23 22.87 -10.38 2.64
C CYS A 23 24.33 -9.89 2.47
N ASP A 24 24.87 -9.15 3.43
CA ASP A 24 26.19 -8.48 3.33
C ASP A 24 26.32 -7.67 2.03
N SER A 25 25.31 -6.88 1.74
CA SER A 25 25.19 -6.12 0.49
C SER A 25 24.90 -4.65 0.77
N THR A 26 25.26 -3.78 -0.16
CA THR A 26 24.94 -2.34 -0.09
C THR A 26 23.49 -2.06 -0.50
N ALA A 27 22.98 -0.87 -0.19
CA ALA A 27 21.64 -0.44 -0.60
C ALA A 27 21.50 -0.37 -2.13
N GLU A 28 22.58 0.03 -2.83
CA GLU A 28 22.67 0.11 -4.29
C GLU A 28 22.59 -1.26 -4.94
N GLU A 29 23.32 -2.25 -4.40
CA GLU A 29 23.29 -3.63 -4.90
C GLU A 29 21.93 -4.29 -4.71
N LEU A 30 21.27 -4.03 -3.60
CA LEU A 30 19.94 -4.56 -3.31
C LEU A 30 18.85 -3.96 -4.20
N ASP A 31 18.98 -2.74 -4.69
CA ASP A 31 17.99 -2.01 -5.52
C ASP A 31 16.54 -2.20 -5.04
N LEU A 32 16.32 -2.02 -3.74
CA LEU A 32 15.04 -2.27 -3.08
C LEU A 32 13.93 -1.38 -3.66
N LYS A 33 12.84 -2.01 -4.10
CA LYS A 33 11.63 -1.32 -4.61
C LYS A 33 10.39 -1.82 -3.88
N LEU A 34 9.51 -0.90 -3.48
CA LEU A 34 8.19 -1.21 -2.93
C LEU A 34 7.08 -0.99 -3.98
N ALA A 35 6.09 -1.88 -4.00
CA ALA A 35 4.94 -1.78 -4.90
C ALA A 35 4.09 -0.54 -4.61
N SER A 36 3.88 -0.21 -3.34
CA SER A 36 3.07 0.93 -2.92
C SER A 36 3.72 1.69 -1.77
N ARG A 37 3.66 3.02 -1.88
CA ARG A 37 3.97 3.92 -0.76
C ARG A 37 2.75 4.04 0.13
N THR A 38 2.95 3.93 1.43
CA THR A 38 1.91 4.11 2.42
C THR A 38 2.22 5.30 3.32
N ASP A 39 1.20 6.06 3.66
CA ASP A 39 1.30 7.18 4.60
C ASP A 39 1.56 6.68 6.03
N ARG A 40 1.93 7.60 6.92
CA ARG A 40 2.08 7.30 8.35
C ARG A 40 0.76 6.77 8.93
N GLY A 41 0.83 5.66 9.66
CA GLY A 41 -0.33 5.02 10.30
C GLY A 41 -1.11 4.06 9.41
N VAL A 42 -0.76 3.94 8.13
CA VAL A 42 -1.40 2.97 7.23
C VAL A 42 -0.75 1.59 7.41
N ASN A 43 -1.57 0.58 7.63
CA ASN A 43 -1.15 -0.82 7.64
C ASN A 43 -1.27 -1.40 6.23
N ALA A 44 -0.44 -2.36 5.89
CA ALA A 44 -0.49 -3.05 4.60
C ALA A 44 -0.45 -4.57 4.84
N LEU A 45 -1.47 -5.28 4.37
CA LEU A 45 -1.57 -6.74 4.48
C LEU A 45 -0.91 -7.46 3.30
N GLY A 46 -0.66 -6.78 2.20
CA GLY A 46 -0.17 -7.39 0.97
C GLY A 46 0.68 -6.45 0.12
N ASN A 47 1.52 -5.60 0.74
CA ASN A 47 2.50 -4.85 -0.01
C ASN A 47 3.62 -5.79 -0.49
N VAL A 48 4.32 -5.42 -1.56
CA VAL A 48 5.40 -6.21 -2.15
C VAL A 48 6.69 -5.40 -2.12
N ALA A 49 7.76 -6.05 -1.67
CA ALA A 49 9.12 -5.57 -1.76
C ALA A 49 9.90 -6.44 -2.76
N VAL A 50 10.60 -5.81 -3.69
CA VAL A 50 11.48 -6.49 -4.66
C VAL A 50 12.88 -5.97 -4.45
N PHE A 51 13.85 -6.86 -4.48
CA PHE A 51 15.27 -6.54 -4.30
C PHE A 51 16.12 -7.60 -5.00
N SER A 52 17.35 -7.24 -5.31
CA SER A 52 18.37 -8.12 -5.86
C SER A 52 19.24 -8.71 -4.72
N THR A 53 19.60 -9.98 -4.80
CA THR A 53 20.50 -10.62 -3.82
C THR A 53 21.12 -11.88 -4.36
N GLU A 54 22.38 -12.12 -3.98
CA GLU A 54 23.11 -13.39 -4.21
C GLU A 54 22.85 -14.43 -3.07
N PHE A 55 21.98 -14.09 -2.10
CA PHE A 55 21.66 -15.01 -1.01
C PHE A 55 20.94 -16.26 -1.53
N GLY A 56 21.59 -17.41 -1.45
CA GLY A 56 21.17 -18.63 -2.18
C GLY A 56 19.85 -19.22 -1.70
N ASP A 57 19.61 -19.26 -0.38
CA ASP A 57 18.44 -19.90 0.22
C ASP A 57 17.38 -18.87 0.63
N CYS A 58 16.37 -18.73 -0.23
CA CYS A 58 15.27 -17.75 -0.01
C CYS A 58 14.41 -18.09 1.22
N GLU A 59 14.32 -19.38 1.62
CA GLU A 59 13.54 -19.76 2.80
C GLU A 59 14.26 -19.37 4.09
N VAL A 60 15.57 -19.57 4.12
CA VAL A 60 16.43 -19.09 5.23
C VAL A 60 16.39 -17.57 5.30
N LEU A 61 16.47 -16.88 4.16
CA LEU A 61 16.35 -15.42 4.09
C LEU A 61 15.02 -14.92 4.65
N LEU A 62 13.90 -15.55 4.26
CA LEU A 62 12.57 -15.19 4.76
C LEU A 62 12.49 -15.35 6.29
N LYS A 63 13.01 -16.44 6.82
CA LYS A 63 13.06 -16.68 8.28
C LYS A 63 13.94 -15.66 8.99
N ALA A 64 15.12 -15.36 8.46
CA ALA A 64 16.03 -14.37 9.02
C ALA A 64 15.43 -12.97 9.05
N LEU A 65 14.78 -12.53 7.95
CA LEU A 65 14.08 -11.25 7.88
C LEU A 65 12.96 -11.16 8.92
N ASN A 66 12.15 -12.22 9.09
CA ASN A 66 11.10 -12.24 10.11
C ASN A 66 11.64 -12.22 11.54
N ALA A 67 12.84 -12.79 11.77
CA ALA A 67 13.44 -12.81 13.09
C ALA A 67 13.95 -11.45 13.55
N VAL A 68 14.41 -10.60 12.62
CA VAL A 68 15.01 -9.30 12.96
C VAL A 68 14.07 -8.11 12.79
N SER A 69 13.04 -8.24 11.94
CA SER A 69 12.14 -7.13 11.61
C SER A 69 11.13 -6.84 12.72
N LYS A 70 10.90 -5.56 13.00
CA LYS A 70 9.92 -5.11 14.00
C LYS A 70 8.71 -4.50 13.34
N GLY A 71 7.53 -5.16 13.48
CA GLY A 71 6.27 -4.68 12.91
C GLY A 71 6.18 -4.81 11.39
N ILE A 72 7.05 -5.62 10.80
CA ILE A 72 7.00 -6.06 9.41
C ILE A 72 7.01 -7.59 9.44
N TYR A 73 6.08 -8.20 8.72
CA TYR A 73 5.98 -9.64 8.62
C TYR A 73 6.00 -10.06 7.14
N TYR A 74 6.98 -10.86 6.77
CA TYR A 74 7.17 -11.39 5.43
C TYR A 74 6.44 -12.72 5.33
N ARG A 75 5.41 -12.79 4.50
CA ARG A 75 4.50 -13.94 4.41
C ARG A 75 4.98 -15.01 3.44
N SER A 76 5.58 -14.57 2.33
CA SER A 76 6.02 -15.45 1.26
C SER A 76 7.03 -14.72 0.38
N TYR A 77 7.71 -15.49 -0.45
CA TYR A 77 8.62 -14.98 -1.47
C TYR A 77 8.35 -15.65 -2.81
N ALA A 78 8.79 -15.00 -3.89
CA ALA A 78 8.89 -15.58 -5.21
C ALA A 78 10.13 -15.02 -5.92
N ARG A 79 10.79 -15.83 -6.72
CA ARG A 79 11.80 -15.33 -7.66
C ARG A 79 11.08 -14.72 -8.85
N VAL A 80 11.52 -13.57 -9.29
CA VAL A 80 10.96 -12.83 -10.42
C VAL A 80 12.06 -12.49 -11.41
N HIS A 81 11.68 -12.14 -12.61
CA HIS A 81 12.62 -11.71 -13.66
C HIS A 81 13.19 -10.32 -13.32
N ASP A 82 14.38 -9.99 -13.83
CA ASP A 82 15.09 -8.73 -13.52
C ASP A 82 14.32 -7.47 -13.95
N ASP A 83 13.46 -7.58 -14.96
CA ASP A 83 12.58 -6.49 -15.43
C ASP A 83 11.30 -6.34 -14.63
N PHE A 84 11.06 -7.20 -13.63
CA PHE A 84 9.85 -7.14 -12.82
C PHE A 84 9.77 -5.84 -12.02
N ASN A 85 8.74 -5.06 -12.28
CA ASN A 85 8.49 -3.82 -11.56
C ASN A 85 7.26 -3.96 -10.65
N PRO A 86 7.44 -3.98 -9.31
CA PRO A 86 6.34 -4.17 -8.37
C PRO A 86 5.31 -3.03 -8.41
N ARG A 87 5.63 -1.89 -9.05
CA ARG A 87 4.71 -0.75 -9.18
C ARG A 87 3.64 -0.98 -10.25
N TYR A 88 3.80 -1.96 -11.14
CA TYR A 88 2.81 -2.32 -12.17
C TYR A 88 1.84 -3.40 -11.67
N ALA A 89 1.21 -3.14 -10.52
CA ALA A 89 0.17 -4.02 -10.02
C ALA A 89 -1.11 -3.87 -10.85
N ASP A 90 -1.80 -5.00 -11.09
CA ASP A 90 -3.09 -5.02 -11.79
C ASP A 90 -4.18 -4.37 -10.94
N VAL A 91 -4.12 -4.57 -9.62
CA VAL A 91 -5.09 -4.02 -8.69
C VAL A 91 -4.45 -3.65 -7.35
N ARG A 92 -4.92 -2.53 -6.80
CA ARG A 92 -4.69 -2.12 -5.41
C ARG A 92 -6.01 -2.05 -4.69
N LYS A 93 -6.07 -2.63 -3.49
CA LYS A 93 -7.26 -2.61 -2.65
C LYS A 93 -6.96 -1.86 -1.36
N TYR A 94 -7.86 -0.96 -0.99
CA TYR A 94 -7.79 -0.24 0.27
C TYR A 94 -9.04 -0.49 1.08
N ARG A 95 -8.87 -0.65 2.39
CA ARG A 95 -9.94 -0.74 3.37
C ARG A 95 -9.81 0.36 4.40
N TYR A 96 -10.90 1.06 4.63
CA TYR A 96 -11.07 1.94 5.77
C TYR A 96 -12.10 1.35 6.72
N VAL A 97 -11.83 1.52 8.01
CA VAL A 97 -12.72 1.10 9.09
C VAL A 97 -12.89 2.30 10.02
N LEU A 98 -14.13 2.68 10.28
CA LEU A 98 -14.45 3.77 11.20
C LEU A 98 -15.67 3.41 12.06
N PRO A 99 -15.87 4.12 13.21
CA PRO A 99 -17.13 4.02 13.95
C PRO A 99 -18.32 4.35 13.04
N SER A 100 -19.41 3.58 13.15
CA SER A 100 -20.61 3.79 12.34
C SER A 100 -21.59 4.78 12.96
N GLU A 101 -21.28 5.32 14.14
CA GLU A 101 -22.14 6.26 14.85
C GLU A 101 -22.40 7.53 14.02
N GLY A 102 -23.66 7.90 13.88
CA GLY A 102 -24.09 9.08 13.12
C GLY A 102 -24.01 8.95 11.59
N ILE A 103 -23.60 7.78 11.06
CA ILE A 103 -23.49 7.55 9.62
C ILE A 103 -24.63 6.65 9.16
N ASP A 104 -25.38 7.08 8.13
CA ASP A 104 -26.34 6.27 7.42
C ASP A 104 -25.62 5.37 6.40
N PRO A 105 -25.61 4.03 6.60
CA PRO A 105 -24.89 3.14 5.68
C PRO A 105 -25.48 3.12 4.25
N GLY A 106 -26.77 3.43 4.10
CA GLY A 106 -27.42 3.53 2.80
C GLY A 106 -26.89 4.71 1.99
N ARG A 107 -26.90 5.89 2.59
CA ARG A 107 -26.32 7.11 1.97
C ARG A 107 -24.82 6.97 1.72
N ALA A 108 -24.09 6.40 2.66
CA ALA A 108 -22.66 6.14 2.50
C ALA A 108 -22.38 5.24 1.28
N ARG A 109 -23.21 4.22 1.05
CA ARG A 109 -23.10 3.33 -0.12
C ARG A 109 -23.43 4.07 -1.42
N GLU A 110 -24.47 4.88 -1.45
CA GLU A 110 -24.82 5.71 -2.59
C GLU A 110 -23.68 6.68 -2.95
N CYS A 111 -23.13 7.38 -1.96
CA CYS A 111 -21.98 8.26 -2.16
C CYS A 111 -20.74 7.50 -2.69
N ALA A 112 -20.46 6.33 -2.14
CA ALA A 112 -19.33 5.51 -2.58
C ALA A 112 -19.49 5.06 -4.04
N SER A 113 -20.72 4.70 -4.45
CA SER A 113 -21.00 4.25 -5.81
C SER A 113 -20.72 5.30 -6.90
N VAL A 114 -20.82 6.58 -6.56
CA VAL A 114 -20.53 7.69 -7.49
C VAL A 114 -19.06 7.72 -7.93
N PHE A 115 -18.15 7.17 -7.12
CA PHE A 115 -16.73 7.13 -7.46
C PHE A 115 -16.37 6.02 -8.44
N VAL A 116 -17.23 5.03 -8.64
CA VAL A 116 -16.96 3.90 -9.55
C VAL A 116 -16.96 4.37 -10.99
N GLY A 117 -15.96 3.92 -11.75
CA GLY A 117 -15.76 4.32 -13.14
C GLY A 117 -14.59 5.28 -13.32
N GLU A 118 -14.52 5.87 -14.51
CA GLU A 118 -13.47 6.82 -14.88
C GLU A 118 -13.93 8.25 -14.60
N HIS A 119 -13.16 8.98 -13.80
CA HIS A 119 -13.48 10.35 -13.39
C HIS A 119 -12.21 11.20 -13.29
N ASP A 120 -12.38 12.51 -13.32
CA ASP A 120 -11.37 13.47 -12.90
C ASP A 120 -11.44 13.66 -11.38
N PHE A 121 -10.44 13.15 -10.67
CA PHE A 121 -10.33 13.21 -9.21
C PHE A 121 -9.57 14.43 -8.69
N ILE A 122 -9.47 15.53 -9.43
CA ILE A 122 -8.73 16.75 -9.02
C ILE A 122 -9.16 17.24 -7.63
N ARG A 123 -10.44 17.15 -7.27
CA ARG A 123 -10.96 17.55 -5.95
C ARG A 123 -10.69 16.50 -4.86
N PHE A 124 -10.42 15.27 -5.26
CA PHE A 124 -10.21 14.13 -4.37
C PHE A 124 -8.75 13.67 -4.31
N CYS A 125 -7.80 14.45 -4.81
CA CYS A 125 -6.38 14.16 -4.70
C CYS A 125 -5.58 15.37 -4.26
N LYS A 126 -4.36 15.14 -3.77
CA LYS A 126 -3.37 16.21 -3.66
C LYS A 126 -2.72 16.36 -5.04
N TYR A 127 -2.90 17.52 -5.66
CA TYR A 127 -2.35 17.80 -6.97
C TYR A 127 -0.82 17.87 -6.94
N ASP A 128 -0.16 17.15 -7.84
CA ASP A 128 1.30 17.04 -7.96
C ASP A 128 1.79 17.26 -9.40
N ASN A 129 1.06 18.07 -10.18
CA ASN A 129 1.32 18.39 -11.60
C ASN A 129 1.22 17.18 -12.54
N LYS A 130 0.46 16.15 -12.16
CA LYS A 130 0.17 14.97 -12.97
C LYS A 130 -1.32 14.94 -13.36
N PRO A 131 -1.69 14.14 -14.39
CA PRO A 131 -3.08 13.90 -14.72
C PRO A 131 -3.86 13.40 -13.50
N THR A 132 -5.08 13.94 -13.32
CA THR A 132 -5.95 13.61 -12.18
C THR A 132 -7.09 12.68 -12.56
N THR A 133 -7.15 12.26 -13.82
CA THR A 133 -8.08 11.24 -14.30
C THR A 133 -7.64 9.86 -13.81
N GLY A 134 -8.59 9.10 -13.28
CA GLY A 134 -8.38 7.73 -12.81
C GLY A 134 -9.63 6.90 -12.89
N LYS A 135 -9.50 5.59 -12.80
CA LYS A 135 -10.62 4.65 -12.84
C LYS A 135 -10.67 3.87 -11.52
N ILE A 136 -11.80 3.97 -10.83
CA ILE A 136 -12.12 3.13 -9.67
C ILE A 136 -12.91 1.92 -10.16
N GLU A 137 -12.40 0.72 -9.87
CA GLU A 137 -13.02 -0.55 -10.30
C GLU A 137 -14.17 -0.94 -9.37
N SER A 138 -14.03 -0.71 -8.07
CA SER A 138 -15.07 -0.93 -7.08
C SER A 138 -14.95 0.04 -5.91
N ALA A 139 -16.10 0.37 -5.32
CA ALA A 139 -16.21 1.13 -4.08
C ALA A 139 -17.44 0.63 -3.32
N GLU A 140 -17.21 -0.05 -2.20
CA GLU A 140 -18.24 -0.74 -1.44
C GLU A 140 -18.25 -0.24 0.00
N VAL A 141 -19.46 -0.06 0.56
CA VAL A 141 -19.65 0.31 1.96
C VAL A 141 -20.63 -0.66 2.61
N TRP A 142 -20.27 -1.13 3.80
CA TRP A 142 -21.18 -1.91 4.64
C TRP A 142 -20.94 -1.64 6.12
N LYS A 143 -21.95 -1.95 6.92
CA LYS A 143 -21.86 -1.90 8.37
C LYS A 143 -21.58 -3.30 8.91
N ASP A 144 -20.66 -3.39 9.86
CA ASP A 144 -20.33 -4.61 10.59
C ASP A 144 -20.28 -4.28 12.09
N GLY A 145 -21.36 -4.64 12.81
CA GLY A 145 -21.52 -4.21 14.21
C GLY A 145 -21.53 -2.69 14.34
N ASP A 146 -20.62 -2.16 15.15
CA ASP A 146 -20.47 -0.73 15.43
C ASP A 146 -19.48 -0.01 14.48
N ILE A 147 -19.03 -0.72 13.45
CA ILE A 147 -18.11 -0.15 12.47
C ILE A 147 -18.73 -0.03 11.08
N LEU A 148 -18.29 0.97 10.35
CA LEU A 148 -18.51 1.12 8.92
C LEU A 148 -17.22 0.73 8.20
N VAL A 149 -17.33 -0.14 7.20
CA VAL A 149 -16.22 -0.57 6.37
C VAL A 149 -16.40 0.01 4.98
N PHE A 150 -15.35 0.62 4.45
CA PHE A 150 -15.25 1.07 3.07
C PHE A 150 -14.11 0.34 2.39
N ASP A 151 -14.41 -0.40 1.33
CA ASP A 151 -13.44 -1.03 0.44
C ASP A 151 -13.45 -0.34 -0.90
N CYS A 152 -12.27 -0.10 -1.46
CA CYS A 152 -12.15 0.35 -2.84
C CYS A 152 -10.99 -0.31 -3.55
N SER A 153 -11.14 -0.50 -4.86
CA SER A 153 -10.11 -1.07 -5.71
C SER A 153 -9.91 -0.26 -6.99
N ALA A 154 -8.66 -0.16 -7.41
CA ALA A 154 -8.25 0.46 -8.66
C ALA A 154 -6.85 -0.05 -9.05
N ARG A 155 -6.47 0.14 -10.29
CA ARG A 155 -5.11 -0.15 -10.75
C ARG A 155 -4.07 0.76 -10.08
N PHE A 156 -4.43 2.03 -9.88
CA PHE A 156 -3.64 3.01 -9.13
C PHE A 156 -4.55 3.99 -8.40
N PHE A 157 -4.01 4.66 -7.41
CA PHE A 157 -4.67 5.78 -6.73
C PHE A 157 -3.76 7.00 -6.77
N LEU A 158 -4.38 8.16 -6.87
CA LEU A 158 -3.72 9.45 -6.79
C LEU A 158 -3.34 9.76 -5.33
N TRP A 159 -2.45 10.73 -5.15
CA TRP A 159 -1.99 11.11 -3.81
C TRP A 159 -3.14 11.54 -2.92
N ASN A 160 -3.30 10.88 -1.77
CA ASN A 160 -4.37 11.05 -0.78
C ASN A 160 -5.80 10.76 -1.30
N GLN A 161 -5.97 10.15 -2.48
CA GLN A 161 -7.28 9.97 -3.11
C GLN A 161 -8.25 9.20 -2.22
N VAL A 162 -7.90 8.00 -1.79
CA VAL A 162 -8.80 7.14 -0.98
C VAL A 162 -9.22 7.84 0.31
N ARG A 163 -8.30 8.53 0.98
CA ARG A 163 -8.59 9.30 2.19
C ARG A 163 -9.61 10.41 1.95
N ARG A 164 -9.49 11.14 0.82
CA ARG A 164 -10.41 12.22 0.48
C ARG A 164 -11.78 11.72 0.03
N MET A 165 -11.81 10.61 -0.72
CA MET A 165 -13.05 9.92 -1.05
C MET A 165 -13.80 9.52 0.22
N MET A 166 -13.09 8.87 1.17
CA MET A 166 -13.66 8.46 2.46
C MET A 166 -14.19 9.64 3.28
N SER A 167 -13.56 10.80 3.21
CA SER A 167 -14.03 12.01 3.93
C SER A 167 -15.29 12.64 3.32
N ALA A 168 -15.69 12.22 2.14
CA ALA A 168 -16.90 12.69 1.44
C ALA A 168 -18.08 11.71 1.55
N ILE A 169 -17.82 10.51 2.00
CA ILE A 169 -18.79 9.44 2.30
C ILE A 169 -19.31 9.59 3.72
#